data_3a209e1bee7e1640125333aea2b71a27
#
_entry.id   3a209e1bee7e1640125333aea2b71a27
#
_cell.length_a   1.000
_cell.length_b   1.000
_cell.length_c   1.000
_cell.angle_alpha   90.00
_cell.angle_beta   90.00
_cell.angle_gamma   90.00
#
_symmetry.space_group_name_H-M   'P 1'
#
loop_
_entity.id
_entity.type
_entity.pdbx_description
1 polymer ?
#
loop_
_entity_poly.entity_id
_entity_poly.type
_entity_poly.pdbx_seq_one_letter_code
_entity_poly.pdbx_strand_id
1 'polypeptide(L)'
;VEYLLASAVRQPGHLFEATAARILTEIGRTAEAAAELERLLPRALAASGPRWVGALADLSLVAARTGHADAASKLASALAPYRGRLVVWGGANSAWGPVSHYLGLLAAATGQAGAAIGYFEEAIELEEQIGALPYLAHSLHGLAAALTARGGPGDAGQAARAESRAREIAERLGLTHLLDRLARPASEWSLTRDGDDWLLEAGGERARLRDGRGLHYLRALLAAPGRDIPALDLAAGGAGLAAAGGTGPVLDAAARDAYRRRLDTLAAEADAADRAGDRTAAAGLAGRNRLASLENERARVNVTRTLRAAIERIAPAAPGAAAHLRASVRTGTACRYEPAPGGPSRWHV
;
A
#
# COMPACT_ATOMS: atom_id res chain seq x y z
N VAL A 1 -2.51 -22.44 12.64
CA VAL A 1 -2.28 -22.65 11.20
C VAL A 1 -2.06 -24.14 10.92
N GLU A 2 -1.03 -24.76 11.49
CA GLU A 2 -0.65 -26.17 11.23
C GLU A 2 -1.79 -27.17 11.38
N TYR A 3 -2.59 -27.04 12.43
CA TYR A 3 -3.77 -27.90 12.65
C TYR A 3 -4.78 -27.81 11.49
N LEU A 4 -5.03 -26.61 10.96
CA LEU A 4 -5.95 -26.39 9.82
C LEU A 4 -5.38 -26.98 8.54
N LEU A 5 -4.08 -26.80 8.28
CA LEU A 5 -3.41 -27.38 7.13
C LEU A 5 -3.41 -28.93 7.20
N ALA A 6 -3.16 -29.49 8.38
CA ALA A 6 -3.28 -30.94 8.59
C ALA A 6 -4.74 -31.45 8.41
N SER A 7 -5.72 -30.63 8.76
CA SER A 7 -7.14 -30.95 8.52
C SER A 7 -7.51 -30.89 7.04
N ALA A 8 -6.92 -29.95 6.29
CA ALA A 8 -7.10 -29.86 4.85
C ALA A 8 -6.58 -31.11 4.11
N VAL A 9 -5.46 -31.66 4.55
CA VAL A 9 -4.92 -32.91 4.00
C VAL A 9 -5.86 -34.10 4.28
N ARG A 10 -6.43 -34.16 5.48
CA ARG A 10 -7.35 -35.25 5.88
C ARG A 10 -8.73 -35.14 5.24
N GLN A 11 -9.17 -33.94 4.88
CA GLN A 11 -10.50 -33.65 4.34
C GLN A 11 -10.38 -32.77 3.09
N PRO A 12 -9.89 -33.32 1.98
CA PRO A 12 -9.74 -32.56 0.74
C PRO A 12 -11.10 -32.07 0.24
N GLY A 13 -11.15 -30.83 -0.25
CA GLY A 13 -12.38 -30.18 -0.70
C GLY A 13 -13.13 -29.37 0.36
N HIS A 14 -12.78 -29.47 1.63
CA HIS A 14 -13.37 -28.66 2.71
C HIS A 14 -12.76 -27.24 2.83
N LEU A 15 -11.77 -26.91 2.03
CA LEU A 15 -11.15 -25.58 1.95
C LEU A 15 -10.65 -25.00 3.31
N PHE A 16 -10.19 -25.84 4.21
CA PHE A 16 -9.62 -25.43 5.51
C PHE A 16 -8.41 -24.51 5.34
N GLU A 17 -7.73 -24.61 4.20
CA GLU A 17 -6.60 -23.76 3.84
C GLU A 17 -7.02 -22.28 3.71
N ALA A 18 -8.25 -21.99 3.30
CA ALA A 18 -8.77 -20.63 3.24
C ALA A 18 -8.81 -19.98 4.65
N THR A 19 -9.28 -20.75 5.64
CA THR A 19 -9.25 -20.29 7.05
C THR A 19 -7.81 -20.15 7.56
N ALA A 20 -6.90 -21.05 7.16
CA ALA A 20 -5.48 -20.92 7.51
C ALA A 20 -4.87 -19.63 6.91
N ALA A 21 -5.16 -19.31 5.64
CA ALA A 21 -4.72 -18.08 5.00
C ALA A 21 -5.26 -16.82 5.71
N ARG A 22 -6.52 -16.85 6.15
CA ARG A 22 -7.10 -15.78 6.97
C ARG A 22 -6.33 -15.60 8.29
N ILE A 23 -6.05 -16.69 9.00
CA ILE A 23 -5.29 -16.63 10.26
C ILE A 23 -3.86 -16.09 10.01
N LEU A 24 -3.20 -16.51 8.92
CA LEU A 24 -1.91 -15.95 8.54
C LEU A 24 -1.97 -14.42 8.38
N THR A 25 -3.05 -13.92 7.78
CA THR A 25 -3.28 -12.47 7.65
C THR A 25 -3.46 -11.79 9.02
N GLU A 26 -4.20 -12.42 9.93
CA GLU A 26 -4.47 -11.86 11.27
C GLU A 26 -3.22 -11.80 12.15
N ILE A 27 -2.31 -12.78 12.03
CA ILE A 27 -1.04 -12.80 12.77
C ILE A 27 0.10 -12.05 12.05
N GLY A 28 -0.20 -11.31 10.97
CA GLY A 28 0.76 -10.47 10.27
C GLY A 28 1.67 -11.19 9.26
N ARG A 29 1.46 -12.49 9.00
CA ARG A 29 2.19 -13.27 7.97
C ARG A 29 1.56 -13.06 6.59
N THR A 30 1.52 -11.79 6.16
CA THR A 30 0.74 -11.36 4.99
C THR A 30 1.30 -11.90 3.67
N ALA A 31 2.62 -12.06 3.54
CA ALA A 31 3.22 -12.65 2.34
C ALA A 31 2.79 -14.11 2.13
N GLU A 32 2.75 -14.89 3.20
CA GLU A 32 2.31 -16.28 3.14
C GLU A 32 0.80 -16.38 2.90
N ALA A 33 0.01 -15.49 3.50
CA ALA A 33 -1.42 -15.41 3.25
C ALA A 33 -1.71 -15.08 1.78
N ALA A 34 -0.93 -14.19 1.18
CA ALA A 34 -1.05 -13.83 -0.23
C ALA A 34 -0.70 -14.99 -1.16
N ALA A 35 0.38 -15.72 -0.88
CA ALA A 35 0.77 -16.90 -1.64
C ALA A 35 -0.32 -18.00 -1.56
N GLU A 36 -0.91 -18.21 -0.37
CA GLU A 36 -2.03 -19.13 -0.20
C GLU A 36 -3.28 -18.67 -0.96
N LEU A 37 -3.59 -17.38 -0.97
CA LEU A 37 -4.69 -16.82 -1.77
C LEU A 37 -4.50 -17.15 -3.25
N GLU A 38 -3.34 -16.85 -3.82
CA GLU A 38 -3.03 -17.12 -5.24
C GLU A 38 -3.18 -18.61 -5.58
N ARG A 39 -2.66 -19.48 -4.71
CA ARG A 39 -2.74 -20.93 -4.87
C ARG A 39 -4.15 -21.47 -4.80
N LEU A 40 -4.97 -20.92 -3.89
CA LEU A 40 -6.31 -21.45 -3.58
C LEU A 40 -7.40 -20.88 -4.47
N LEU A 41 -7.23 -19.66 -4.97
CA LEU A 41 -8.29 -18.91 -5.66
C LEU A 41 -8.93 -19.67 -6.83
N PRO A 42 -8.17 -20.28 -7.76
CA PRO A 42 -8.79 -21.00 -8.88
C PRO A 42 -9.66 -22.17 -8.41
N ARG A 43 -9.19 -22.92 -7.41
CA ARG A 43 -9.90 -24.05 -6.83
C ARG A 43 -11.13 -23.58 -6.04
N ALA A 44 -11.02 -22.51 -5.28
CA ALA A 44 -12.12 -21.98 -4.50
C ALA A 44 -13.26 -21.44 -5.39
N LEU A 45 -12.92 -20.80 -6.51
CA LEU A 45 -13.90 -20.29 -7.47
C LEU A 45 -14.63 -21.43 -8.23
N ALA A 46 -13.97 -22.57 -8.44
CA ALA A 46 -14.54 -23.73 -9.10
C ALA A 46 -15.26 -24.69 -8.14
N ALA A 47 -15.13 -24.48 -6.83
CA ALA A 47 -15.71 -25.37 -5.82
C ALA A 47 -17.22 -25.11 -5.60
N SER A 48 -17.85 -26.03 -4.89
CA SER A 48 -19.21 -25.92 -4.40
C SER A 48 -19.34 -26.68 -3.06
N GLY A 49 -20.47 -26.52 -2.37
CA GLY A 49 -20.73 -27.25 -1.15
C GLY A 49 -20.89 -26.39 0.11
N PRO A 50 -21.13 -27.01 1.26
CA PRO A 50 -21.60 -26.31 2.46
C PRO A 50 -20.56 -25.37 3.10
N ARG A 51 -19.28 -25.48 2.73
CA ARG A 51 -18.21 -24.64 3.25
C ARG A 51 -17.74 -23.59 2.24
N TRP A 52 -18.27 -23.62 1.04
CA TRP A 52 -17.76 -22.83 -0.09
C TRP A 52 -17.87 -21.31 0.15
N VAL A 53 -19.06 -20.81 0.55
CA VAL A 53 -19.26 -19.38 0.83
C VAL A 53 -18.35 -18.89 1.96
N GLY A 54 -18.15 -19.73 2.99
CA GLY A 54 -17.22 -19.42 4.09
C GLY A 54 -15.77 -19.31 3.61
N ALA A 55 -15.34 -20.22 2.74
CA ALA A 55 -14.01 -20.16 2.16
C ALA A 55 -13.81 -18.91 1.28
N LEU A 56 -14.82 -18.54 0.49
CA LEU A 56 -14.77 -17.29 -0.27
C LEU A 56 -14.71 -16.06 0.64
N ALA A 57 -15.44 -16.06 1.76
CA ALA A 57 -15.40 -14.99 2.75
C ALA A 57 -14.00 -14.85 3.39
N ASP A 58 -13.38 -15.98 3.79
CA ASP A 58 -12.01 -15.98 4.32
C ASP A 58 -11.02 -15.44 3.30
N LEU A 59 -11.07 -15.90 2.05
CA LEU A 59 -10.20 -15.40 0.97
C LEU A 59 -10.48 -13.94 0.63
N SER A 60 -11.72 -13.47 0.79
CA SER A 60 -12.06 -12.05 0.59
C SER A 60 -11.35 -11.14 1.58
N LEU A 61 -11.29 -11.56 2.85
CA LEU A 61 -10.56 -10.84 3.86
C LEU A 61 -9.05 -10.84 3.55
N VAL A 62 -8.51 -11.97 3.10
CA VAL A 62 -7.10 -12.06 2.67
C VAL A 62 -6.85 -11.13 1.49
N ALA A 63 -7.66 -11.18 0.42
CA ALA A 63 -7.51 -10.34 -0.76
C ALA A 63 -7.55 -8.85 -0.43
N ALA A 64 -8.52 -8.45 0.42
CA ALA A 64 -8.65 -7.06 0.86
C ALA A 64 -7.43 -6.60 1.70
N ARG A 65 -6.91 -7.47 2.56
CA ARG A 65 -5.79 -7.13 3.45
C ARG A 65 -4.43 -7.19 2.79
N THR A 66 -4.27 -8.00 1.74
CA THR A 66 -3.03 -8.13 0.99
C THR A 66 -2.98 -7.27 -0.27
N GLY A 67 -4.05 -6.52 -0.57
CA GLY A 67 -4.11 -5.61 -1.72
C GLY A 67 -4.21 -6.30 -3.08
N HIS A 68 -4.75 -7.53 -3.15
CA HIS A 68 -4.91 -8.28 -4.40
C HIS A 68 -6.20 -7.89 -5.15
N ALA A 69 -6.16 -6.81 -5.93
CA ALA A 69 -7.34 -6.26 -6.62
C ALA A 69 -7.98 -7.24 -7.63
N ASP A 70 -7.18 -8.02 -8.38
CA ASP A 70 -7.72 -9.04 -9.31
C ASP A 70 -8.46 -10.16 -8.58
N ALA A 71 -7.90 -10.68 -7.49
CA ALA A 71 -8.55 -11.66 -6.64
C ALA A 71 -9.82 -11.09 -6.01
N ALA A 72 -9.76 -9.84 -5.54
CA ALA A 72 -10.92 -9.15 -4.96
C ALA A 72 -12.08 -9.04 -5.95
N SER A 73 -11.81 -8.69 -7.21
CA SER A 73 -12.84 -8.60 -8.27
C SER A 73 -13.50 -9.95 -8.56
N LYS A 74 -12.71 -11.03 -8.63
CA LYS A 74 -13.22 -12.39 -8.86
C LYS A 74 -14.05 -12.89 -7.69
N LEU A 75 -13.60 -12.66 -6.47
CA LEU A 75 -14.32 -13.04 -5.25
C LEU A 75 -15.62 -12.24 -5.09
N ALA A 76 -15.64 -10.95 -5.42
CA ALA A 76 -16.84 -10.14 -5.41
C ALA A 76 -17.90 -10.70 -6.37
N SER A 77 -17.50 -11.05 -7.59
CA SER A 77 -18.41 -11.68 -8.57
C SER A 77 -18.97 -13.01 -8.06
N ALA A 78 -18.17 -13.83 -7.39
CA ALA A 78 -18.60 -15.12 -6.85
C ALA A 78 -19.53 -14.99 -5.62
N LEU A 79 -19.33 -13.95 -4.79
CA LEU A 79 -20.15 -13.70 -3.60
C LEU A 79 -21.43 -12.89 -3.88
N ALA A 80 -21.49 -12.11 -4.96
CA ALA A 80 -22.62 -11.24 -5.29
C ALA A 80 -23.99 -11.95 -5.26
N PRO A 81 -24.17 -13.20 -5.75
CA PRO A 81 -25.45 -13.92 -5.67
C PRO A 81 -25.93 -14.23 -4.24
N TYR A 82 -25.04 -14.13 -3.26
CA TYR A 82 -25.32 -14.44 -1.85
C TYR A 82 -25.50 -13.17 -0.99
N ARG A 83 -25.51 -11.99 -1.61
CA ARG A 83 -25.80 -10.72 -0.95
C ARG A 83 -27.06 -10.83 -0.09
N GLY A 84 -27.08 -10.18 1.07
CA GLY A 84 -28.18 -10.23 2.03
C GLY A 84 -28.27 -11.52 2.85
N ARG A 85 -27.30 -12.44 2.71
CA ARG A 85 -27.22 -13.69 3.50
C ARG A 85 -26.07 -13.62 4.50
N LEU A 86 -26.17 -14.49 5.53
CA LEU A 86 -25.06 -14.72 6.46
C LEU A 86 -24.09 -15.76 5.87
N VAL A 87 -22.82 -15.54 6.11
CA VAL A 87 -21.77 -16.54 5.90
C VAL A 87 -21.88 -17.58 7.00
N VAL A 88 -22.09 -18.84 6.64
CA VAL A 88 -22.28 -19.95 7.57
C VAL A 88 -21.24 -21.03 7.29
N TRP A 89 -20.67 -21.58 8.36
CA TRP A 89 -19.69 -22.66 8.31
C TRP A 89 -20.25 -23.98 8.82
N GLY A 90 -19.81 -25.09 8.20
CA GLY A 90 -19.94 -26.43 8.76
C GLY A 90 -21.35 -26.89 9.11
N GLY A 91 -22.33 -26.62 8.25
CA GLY A 91 -23.70 -27.04 8.53
C GLY A 91 -24.40 -26.18 9.60
N ALA A 92 -24.11 -24.87 9.61
CA ALA A 92 -24.63 -23.86 10.53
C ALA A 92 -24.08 -23.93 11.97
N ASN A 93 -22.90 -24.48 12.15
CA ASN A 93 -22.23 -24.51 13.46
C ASN A 93 -21.71 -23.16 13.91
N SER A 94 -21.39 -22.26 12.95
CA SER A 94 -20.98 -20.90 13.22
C SER A 94 -21.38 -19.97 12.09
N ALA A 95 -21.66 -18.69 12.42
CA ALA A 95 -21.91 -17.61 11.49
C ALA A 95 -20.75 -16.61 11.53
N TRP A 96 -20.39 -16.09 10.36
CA TRP A 96 -19.22 -15.21 10.17
C TRP A 96 -19.62 -13.86 9.58
N GLY A 97 -20.76 -13.36 9.99
CA GLY A 97 -21.29 -12.08 9.54
C GLY A 97 -21.96 -12.13 8.16
N PRO A 98 -22.47 -10.99 7.70
CA PRO A 98 -23.14 -10.87 6.41
C PRO A 98 -22.19 -10.98 5.23
N VAL A 99 -22.64 -11.56 4.12
CA VAL A 99 -21.89 -11.55 2.84
C VAL A 99 -21.61 -10.12 2.37
N SER A 100 -22.54 -9.19 2.64
CA SER A 100 -22.39 -7.78 2.31
C SER A 100 -21.17 -7.13 2.98
N HIS A 101 -20.80 -7.56 4.19
CA HIS A 101 -19.53 -7.12 4.81
C HIS A 101 -18.32 -7.44 3.93
N TYR A 102 -18.21 -8.65 3.42
CA TYR A 102 -17.10 -9.09 2.55
C TYR A 102 -17.15 -8.40 1.19
N LEU A 103 -18.34 -8.19 0.62
CA LEU A 103 -18.50 -7.40 -0.60
C LEU A 103 -18.02 -5.95 -0.40
N GLY A 104 -18.29 -5.37 0.78
CA GLY A 104 -17.77 -4.05 1.17
C GLY A 104 -16.25 -4.00 1.21
N LEU A 105 -15.61 -5.01 1.82
CA LEU A 105 -14.15 -5.13 1.85
C LEU A 105 -13.55 -5.24 0.45
N LEU A 106 -14.16 -6.05 -0.43
CA LEU A 106 -13.69 -6.26 -1.81
C LEU A 106 -13.88 -5.01 -2.68
N ALA A 107 -15.02 -4.31 -2.52
CA ALA A 107 -15.27 -3.05 -3.21
C ALA A 107 -14.27 -1.96 -2.77
N ALA A 108 -13.97 -1.87 -1.47
CA ALA A 108 -12.96 -0.96 -0.97
C ALA A 108 -11.56 -1.31 -1.52
N ALA A 109 -11.19 -2.60 -1.56
CA ALA A 109 -9.91 -3.06 -2.09
C ALA A 109 -9.74 -2.80 -3.60
N THR A 110 -10.83 -2.62 -4.34
CA THR A 110 -10.83 -2.27 -5.77
C THR A 110 -11.11 -0.79 -6.04
N GLY A 111 -11.04 0.07 -5.00
CA GLY A 111 -11.22 1.52 -5.12
C GLY A 111 -12.67 1.97 -5.36
N GLN A 112 -13.65 1.10 -5.20
CA GLN A 112 -15.08 1.39 -5.43
C GLN A 112 -15.75 1.89 -4.13
N ALA A 113 -15.29 3.03 -3.61
CA ALA A 113 -15.70 3.56 -2.31
C ALA A 113 -17.24 3.72 -2.18
N GLY A 114 -17.93 4.18 -3.23
CA GLY A 114 -19.40 4.31 -3.21
C GLY A 114 -20.11 2.96 -3.05
N ALA A 115 -19.67 1.93 -3.77
CA ALA A 115 -20.21 0.58 -3.63
C ALA A 115 -19.89 -0.03 -2.25
N ALA A 116 -18.67 0.19 -1.76
CA ALA A 116 -18.25 -0.27 -0.44
C ALA A 116 -19.15 0.28 0.68
N ILE A 117 -19.49 1.58 0.62
CA ILE A 117 -20.41 2.23 1.57
C ILE A 117 -21.75 1.50 1.58
N GLY A 118 -22.39 1.32 0.40
CA GLY A 118 -23.69 0.67 0.33
C GLY A 118 -23.67 -0.78 0.86
N TYR A 119 -22.59 -1.52 0.61
CA TYR A 119 -22.45 -2.87 1.15
C TYR A 119 -22.23 -2.88 2.67
N PHE A 120 -21.46 -1.97 3.23
CA PHE A 120 -21.29 -1.89 4.67
C PHE A 120 -22.57 -1.42 5.38
N GLU A 121 -23.33 -0.49 4.81
CA GLU A 121 -24.62 -0.06 5.35
C GLU A 121 -25.60 -1.23 5.42
N GLU A 122 -25.71 -2.04 4.36
CA GLU A 122 -26.52 -3.25 4.34
C GLU A 122 -26.06 -4.29 5.37
N ALA A 123 -24.75 -4.45 5.53
CA ALA A 123 -24.20 -5.36 6.54
C ALA A 123 -24.54 -4.88 7.95
N ILE A 124 -24.37 -3.60 8.25
CA ILE A 124 -24.68 -2.96 9.53
C ILE A 124 -26.16 -3.16 9.89
N GLU A 125 -27.07 -2.91 8.93
CA GLU A 125 -28.50 -3.10 9.16
C GLU A 125 -28.83 -4.53 9.62
N LEU A 126 -28.30 -5.54 8.92
CA LEU A 126 -28.51 -6.94 9.30
C LEU A 126 -27.86 -7.30 10.63
N GLU A 127 -26.65 -6.80 10.89
CA GLU A 127 -25.89 -7.03 12.12
C GLU A 127 -26.57 -6.43 13.34
N GLU A 128 -27.20 -5.25 13.20
CA GLU A 128 -28.03 -4.62 14.22
C GLU A 128 -29.30 -5.44 14.51
N GLN A 129 -29.99 -5.90 13.45
CA GLN A 129 -31.21 -6.68 13.60
C GLN A 129 -30.99 -7.98 14.37
N ILE A 130 -29.84 -8.64 14.17
CA ILE A 130 -29.52 -9.91 14.82
C ILE A 130 -28.64 -9.78 16.06
N GLY A 131 -28.22 -8.57 16.42
CA GLY A 131 -27.34 -8.31 17.56
C GLY A 131 -25.90 -8.82 17.40
N ALA A 132 -25.39 -8.90 16.18
CA ALA A 132 -24.07 -9.44 15.87
C ALA A 132 -22.94 -8.41 16.10
N LEU A 133 -22.77 -7.96 17.34
CA LEU A 133 -21.91 -6.86 17.73
C LEU A 133 -20.45 -6.96 17.26
N PRO A 134 -19.76 -8.13 17.30
CA PRO A 134 -18.39 -8.21 16.81
C PRO A 134 -18.29 -7.85 15.32
N TYR A 135 -19.21 -8.32 14.48
CA TYR A 135 -19.22 -8.01 13.06
C TYR A 135 -19.64 -6.57 12.80
N LEU A 136 -20.62 -6.07 13.55
CA LEU A 136 -21.04 -4.67 13.51
C LEU A 136 -19.85 -3.71 13.71
N ALA A 137 -18.97 -3.98 14.68
CA ALA A 137 -17.79 -3.17 14.90
C ALA A 137 -16.85 -3.17 13.68
N HIS A 138 -16.67 -4.32 13.03
CA HIS A 138 -15.86 -4.43 11.82
C HIS A 138 -16.50 -3.73 10.62
N SER A 139 -17.80 -3.85 10.43
CA SER A 139 -18.54 -3.20 9.34
C SER A 139 -18.56 -1.67 9.51
N LEU A 140 -18.75 -1.18 10.73
CA LEU A 140 -18.65 0.26 11.05
C LEU A 140 -17.26 0.83 10.76
N HIS A 141 -16.20 0.09 11.10
CA HIS A 141 -14.83 0.50 10.76
C HIS A 141 -14.62 0.50 9.23
N GLY A 142 -15.13 -0.50 8.51
CA GLY A 142 -15.09 -0.55 7.06
C GLY A 142 -15.84 0.61 6.41
N LEU A 143 -17.04 0.94 6.92
CA LEU A 143 -17.82 2.09 6.49
C LEU A 143 -17.07 3.41 6.69
N ALA A 144 -16.45 3.61 7.86
CA ALA A 144 -15.66 4.81 8.14
C ALA A 144 -14.50 4.98 7.15
N ALA A 145 -13.78 3.90 6.86
CA ALA A 145 -12.69 3.91 5.88
C ALA A 145 -13.21 4.23 4.46
N ALA A 146 -14.33 3.63 4.04
CA ALA A 146 -14.91 3.86 2.73
C ALA A 146 -15.45 5.30 2.56
N LEU A 147 -16.07 5.87 3.59
CA LEU A 147 -16.50 7.28 3.61
C LEU A 147 -15.30 8.22 3.50
N THR A 148 -14.23 7.95 4.26
CA THR A 148 -12.99 8.73 4.20
C THR A 148 -12.36 8.67 2.79
N ALA A 149 -12.34 7.49 2.17
CA ALA A 149 -11.82 7.29 0.81
C ALA A 149 -12.67 8.00 -0.25
N ARG A 150 -14.01 8.08 -0.08
CA ARG A 150 -14.89 8.80 -0.98
C ARG A 150 -14.71 10.32 -0.87
N GLY A 151 -14.57 10.84 0.34
CA GLY A 151 -14.33 12.27 0.61
C GLY A 151 -15.45 13.21 0.17
N GLY A 152 -16.70 12.74 0.13
CA GLY A 152 -17.86 13.52 -0.25
C GLY A 152 -18.33 14.49 0.86
N PRO A 153 -19.25 15.42 0.54
CA PRO A 153 -19.83 16.32 1.53
C PRO A 153 -20.49 15.55 2.68
N GLY A 154 -20.09 15.82 3.92
CA GLY A 154 -20.62 15.19 5.13
C GLY A 154 -19.98 13.84 5.48
N ASP A 155 -19.17 13.24 4.61
CA ASP A 155 -18.54 11.94 4.82
C ASP A 155 -17.62 11.92 6.05
N ALA A 156 -16.84 12.97 6.24
CA ALA A 156 -15.95 13.07 7.40
C ALA A 156 -16.71 12.96 8.74
N GLY A 157 -17.87 13.62 8.85
CA GLY A 157 -18.70 13.53 10.05
C GLY A 157 -19.36 12.16 10.25
N GLN A 158 -19.75 11.50 9.15
CA GLN A 158 -20.30 10.14 9.21
C GLN A 158 -19.20 9.12 9.54
N ALA A 159 -18.02 9.23 8.93
CA ALA A 159 -16.87 8.39 9.23
C ALA A 159 -16.47 8.47 10.70
N ALA A 160 -16.38 9.69 11.26
CA ALA A 160 -16.05 9.87 12.67
C ALA A 160 -17.08 9.21 13.61
N ARG A 161 -18.38 9.30 13.31
CA ARG A 161 -19.44 8.65 14.11
C ARG A 161 -19.35 7.12 14.00
N ALA A 162 -19.14 6.59 12.81
CA ALA A 162 -19.01 5.13 12.59
C ALA A 162 -17.78 4.59 13.32
N GLU A 163 -16.65 5.30 13.24
CA GLU A 163 -15.41 4.91 13.93
C GLU A 163 -15.55 4.97 15.46
N SER A 164 -16.18 6.02 16.00
CA SER A 164 -16.45 6.12 17.44
C SER A 164 -17.29 4.96 17.95
N ARG A 165 -18.35 4.60 17.22
CA ARG A 165 -19.22 3.48 17.56
C ARG A 165 -18.50 2.13 17.45
N ALA A 166 -17.69 1.95 16.41
CA ALA A 166 -16.84 0.75 16.26
C ALA A 166 -15.91 0.59 17.45
N ARG A 167 -15.26 1.67 17.89
CA ARG A 167 -14.38 1.71 19.05
C ARG A 167 -15.10 1.32 20.34
N GLU A 168 -16.24 1.95 20.61
CA GLU A 168 -17.05 1.63 21.81
C GLU A 168 -17.39 0.14 21.88
N ILE A 169 -17.86 -0.45 20.77
CA ILE A 169 -18.17 -1.88 20.72
C ILE A 169 -16.89 -2.72 20.90
N ALA A 170 -15.80 -2.36 20.25
CA ALA A 170 -14.54 -3.07 20.32
C ALA A 170 -13.94 -3.06 21.73
N GLU A 171 -13.99 -1.95 22.44
CA GLU A 171 -13.57 -1.82 23.83
C GLU A 171 -14.43 -2.69 24.75
N ARG A 172 -15.74 -2.63 24.62
CA ARG A 172 -16.66 -3.45 25.42
C ARG A 172 -16.48 -4.94 25.24
N LEU A 173 -16.12 -5.38 24.03
CA LEU A 173 -15.94 -6.79 23.68
C LEU A 173 -14.49 -7.27 23.73
N GLY A 174 -13.52 -6.39 24.01
CA GLY A 174 -12.11 -6.73 24.03
C GLY A 174 -11.56 -7.14 22.65
N LEU A 175 -12.01 -6.50 21.56
CA LEU A 175 -11.56 -6.80 20.20
C LEU A 175 -10.21 -6.13 19.93
N THR A 176 -9.14 -6.65 20.53
CA THR A 176 -7.78 -6.04 20.54
C THR A 176 -7.27 -5.73 19.15
N HIS A 177 -7.36 -6.67 18.19
CA HIS A 177 -6.91 -6.44 16.81
C HIS A 177 -7.68 -5.32 16.09
N LEU A 178 -8.96 -5.12 16.41
CA LEU A 178 -9.72 -4.00 15.86
C LEU A 178 -9.32 -2.69 16.54
N LEU A 179 -9.11 -2.70 17.86
CA LEU A 179 -8.62 -1.54 18.61
C LEU A 179 -7.25 -1.07 18.12
N ASP A 180 -6.31 -1.98 17.84
CA ASP A 180 -5.02 -1.66 17.25
C ASP A 180 -5.15 -0.98 15.88
N ARG A 181 -6.13 -1.39 15.07
CA ARG A 181 -6.42 -0.77 13.77
C ARG A 181 -7.06 0.60 13.93
N LEU A 182 -7.98 0.75 14.87
CA LEU A 182 -8.64 2.03 15.20
C LEU A 182 -7.68 3.02 15.89
N ALA A 183 -6.62 2.55 16.53
CA ALA A 183 -5.60 3.38 17.14
C ALA A 183 -4.62 3.97 16.10
N ARG A 184 -4.50 3.38 14.90
CA ARG A 184 -3.68 3.94 13.82
C ARG A 184 -4.37 5.18 13.26
N PRO A 185 -3.76 6.36 13.36
CA PRO A 185 -4.36 7.56 12.78
C PRO A 185 -4.54 7.39 11.27
N ALA A 186 -5.69 7.76 10.76
CA ALA A 186 -5.99 7.75 9.32
C ALA A 186 -5.03 8.63 8.51
N SER A 187 -4.26 9.46 9.18
CA SER A 187 -3.22 10.33 8.62
C SER A 187 -1.85 9.67 8.43
N GLU A 188 -1.66 8.43 8.88
CA GLU A 188 -0.42 7.69 8.67
C GLU A 188 -0.57 6.74 7.48
N TRP A 189 0.26 6.96 6.48
CA TRP A 189 0.35 6.11 5.29
C TRP A 189 1.61 5.25 5.37
N SER A 190 1.60 4.09 4.73
CA SER A 190 2.75 3.21 4.73
C SER A 190 3.10 2.69 3.34
N LEU A 191 4.39 2.55 3.08
CA LEU A 191 4.94 1.83 1.94
C LEU A 191 6.03 0.90 2.45
N THR A 192 5.66 -0.33 2.74
CA THR A 192 6.53 -1.30 3.41
C THR A 192 6.79 -2.52 2.54
N ARG A 193 7.92 -3.17 2.77
CA ARG A 193 8.23 -4.41 2.09
C ARG A 193 7.52 -5.58 2.76
N ASP A 194 6.90 -6.45 1.96
CA ASP A 194 6.17 -7.64 2.40
C ASP A 194 6.61 -8.84 1.54
N GLY A 195 7.63 -9.55 2.00
CA GLY A 195 8.29 -10.59 1.22
C GLY A 195 9.00 -10.02 -0.01
N ASP A 196 8.68 -10.55 -1.19
CA ASP A 196 9.23 -10.09 -2.48
C ASP A 196 8.43 -8.91 -3.07
N ASP A 197 7.33 -8.50 -2.42
CA ASP A 197 6.46 -7.43 -2.87
C ASP A 197 6.51 -6.21 -1.93
N TRP A 198 5.75 -5.19 -2.29
CA TRP A 198 5.51 -4.01 -1.49
C TRP A 198 4.03 -3.88 -1.16
N LEU A 199 3.74 -3.51 0.07
CA LEU A 199 2.40 -3.15 0.52
C LEU A 199 2.33 -1.65 0.75
N LEU A 200 1.40 -1.00 0.03
CA LEU A 200 1.03 0.39 0.26
C LEU A 200 -0.30 0.43 0.98
N GLU A 201 -0.37 1.18 2.08
CA GLU A 201 -1.60 1.49 2.82
C GLU A 201 -1.72 3.00 2.94
N ALA A 202 -2.81 3.58 2.46
CA ALA A 202 -2.96 5.03 2.34
C ALA A 202 -4.44 5.44 2.37
N GLY A 203 -4.86 6.16 3.39
CA GLY A 203 -6.21 6.71 3.45
C GLY A 203 -7.34 5.68 3.34
N GLY A 204 -7.13 4.47 3.83
CA GLY A 204 -8.08 3.35 3.70
C GLY A 204 -7.92 2.53 2.42
N GLU A 205 -7.13 2.99 1.46
CA GLU A 205 -6.76 2.27 0.26
C GLU A 205 -5.58 1.33 0.54
N ARG A 206 -5.49 0.26 -0.24
CA ARG A 206 -4.44 -0.74 -0.10
C ARG A 206 -4.01 -1.28 -1.46
N ALA A 207 -2.70 -1.30 -1.73
CA ALA A 207 -2.17 -1.83 -2.97
C ALA A 207 -0.98 -2.75 -2.70
N ARG A 208 -1.02 -3.95 -3.29
CA ARG A 208 0.13 -4.84 -3.36
C ARG A 208 0.82 -4.67 -4.70
N LEU A 209 2.12 -4.44 -4.65
CA LEU A 209 2.90 -4.06 -5.82
C LEU A 209 4.13 -4.95 -5.91
N ARG A 210 4.36 -5.58 -7.05
CA ARG A 210 5.61 -6.30 -7.30
C ARG A 210 6.81 -5.38 -7.16
N ASP A 211 7.90 -5.93 -6.62
CA ASP A 211 9.15 -5.18 -6.47
C ASP A 211 9.58 -4.50 -7.78
N GLY A 212 10.19 -3.35 -7.64
CA GLY A 212 10.68 -2.57 -8.77
C GLY A 212 11.37 -1.28 -8.33
N ARG A 213 12.35 -0.88 -9.12
CA ARG A 213 13.21 0.29 -8.81
C ARG A 213 12.44 1.56 -8.44
N GLY A 214 11.27 1.78 -9.05
CA GLY A 214 10.46 2.97 -8.77
C GLY A 214 9.90 3.00 -7.35
N LEU A 215 9.60 1.84 -6.75
CA LEU A 215 9.15 1.75 -5.36
C LEU A 215 10.30 2.01 -4.38
N HIS A 216 11.52 1.57 -4.70
CA HIS A 216 12.71 1.93 -3.92
C HIS A 216 12.98 3.44 -3.96
N TYR A 217 12.80 4.09 -5.13
CA TYR A 217 12.93 5.54 -5.26
C TYR A 217 11.85 6.27 -4.47
N LEU A 218 10.58 5.82 -4.56
CA LEU A 218 9.48 6.35 -3.76
C LEU A 218 9.78 6.23 -2.27
N ARG A 219 10.18 5.05 -1.79
CA ARG A 219 10.56 4.82 -0.40
C ARG A 219 11.61 5.82 0.07
N ALA A 220 12.67 6.02 -0.73
CA ALA A 220 13.74 6.96 -0.38
C ALA A 220 13.23 8.41 -0.25
N LEU A 221 12.32 8.83 -1.14
CA LEU A 221 11.72 10.16 -1.10
C LEU A 221 10.75 10.33 0.08
N LEU A 222 9.94 9.31 0.36
CA LEU A 222 8.96 9.30 1.46
C LEU A 222 9.62 9.23 2.84
N ALA A 223 10.82 8.61 2.93
CA ALA A 223 11.63 8.58 4.14
C ALA A 223 12.23 9.94 4.51
N ALA A 224 12.32 10.86 3.55
CA ALA A 224 12.96 12.18 3.73
C ALA A 224 12.09 13.31 3.12
N PRO A 225 10.88 13.57 3.68
CA PRO A 225 10.00 14.62 3.17
C PRO A 225 10.68 15.99 3.14
N GLY A 226 10.42 16.77 2.09
CA GLY A 226 10.99 18.10 1.93
C GLY A 226 12.46 18.15 1.52
N ARG A 227 13.13 16.99 1.39
CA ARG A 227 14.54 16.91 1.03
C ARG A 227 14.73 16.69 -0.47
N ASP A 228 15.67 17.42 -1.05
CA ASP A 228 16.14 17.19 -2.42
C ASP A 228 17.11 16.01 -2.46
N ILE A 229 16.81 14.99 -3.23
CA ILE A 229 17.67 13.83 -3.48
C ILE A 229 18.10 13.86 -4.94
N PRO A 230 19.41 13.96 -5.25
CA PRO A 230 19.89 13.94 -6.63
C PRO A 230 19.42 12.70 -7.39
N ALA A 231 19.00 12.86 -8.63
CA ALA A 231 18.54 11.74 -9.45
C ALA A 231 19.63 10.68 -9.66
N LEU A 232 20.90 11.10 -9.68
CA LEU A 232 22.04 10.19 -9.76
C LEU A 232 22.13 9.27 -8.52
N ASP A 233 21.89 9.82 -7.31
CA ASP A 233 21.94 9.06 -6.06
C ASP A 233 20.80 8.04 -5.98
N LEU A 234 19.60 8.41 -6.44
CA LEU A 234 18.48 7.48 -6.58
C LEU A 234 18.80 6.38 -7.58
N ALA A 235 19.38 6.72 -8.73
CA ALA A 235 19.74 5.76 -9.78
C ALA A 235 20.84 4.77 -9.34
N ALA A 236 21.77 5.22 -8.48
CA ALA A 236 22.81 4.39 -7.89
C ALA A 236 22.29 3.40 -6.84
N GLY A 237 20.96 3.32 -6.66
CA GLY A 237 20.32 2.37 -5.74
C GLY A 237 20.29 2.83 -4.28
N GLY A 238 20.54 4.11 -4.03
CA GLY A 238 20.57 4.65 -2.66
C GLY A 238 21.68 4.02 -1.80
N ALA A 239 22.76 3.52 -2.38
CA ALA A 239 23.87 2.89 -1.65
C ALA A 239 24.44 3.78 -0.53
N GLY A 240 24.28 5.11 -0.65
CA GLY A 240 24.53 6.06 0.41
C GLY A 240 23.43 6.17 1.47
N LEU A 241 22.19 5.67 1.18
CA LEU A 241 21.05 5.70 2.11
C LEU A 241 20.96 4.44 2.96
N ALA A 242 21.43 3.29 2.46
CA ALA A 242 21.41 2.02 3.19
C ALA A 242 22.47 1.96 4.32
N ALA A 243 23.52 2.78 4.26
CA ALA A 243 24.54 2.86 5.32
C ALA A 243 24.15 3.78 6.49
N ALA A 244 22.99 4.47 6.41
CA ALA A 244 22.51 5.40 7.42
C ALA A 244 21.26 4.86 8.14
N GLY A 245 21.39 3.72 8.78
CA GLY A 245 20.57 3.36 9.98
C GLY A 245 20.91 4.25 11.17
N GLY A 246 21.52 5.39 10.96
CA GLY A 246 21.85 6.42 11.91
C GLY A 246 21.29 7.75 11.46
N THR A 247 20.78 8.52 12.40
CA THR A 247 20.23 9.87 12.32
C THR A 247 21.21 10.96 11.82
N GLY A 248 21.94 10.72 10.73
CA GLY A 248 22.92 11.64 10.17
C GLY A 248 22.58 12.05 8.73
N PRO A 249 22.88 13.30 8.34
CA PRO A 249 22.47 13.85 7.06
C PRO A 249 23.20 13.17 5.91
N VAL A 250 22.44 12.58 4.98
CA VAL A 250 22.98 12.15 3.67
C VAL A 250 23.18 13.41 2.83
N LEU A 251 24.44 13.68 2.46
CA LEU A 251 24.91 14.92 1.81
C LEU A 251 24.34 16.19 2.47
N ASP A 252 24.97 16.58 3.52
CA ASP A 252 24.99 17.91 4.13
C ASP A 252 24.96 19.01 3.05
N ALA A 253 24.34 20.15 3.36
CA ALA A 253 24.43 21.33 2.51
C ALA A 253 25.89 21.61 2.12
N ALA A 254 26.84 21.33 3.01
CA ALA A 254 28.28 21.39 2.77
C ALA A 254 28.74 20.42 1.68
N ALA A 255 28.21 19.23 1.56
CA ALA A 255 28.57 18.27 0.50
C ALA A 255 27.99 18.65 -0.87
N ARG A 256 26.75 19.22 -0.90
CA ARG A 256 26.18 19.81 -2.12
C ARG A 256 26.99 21.03 -2.59
N ASP A 257 27.35 21.86 -1.66
CA ASP A 257 28.21 23.05 -1.95
C ASP A 257 29.62 22.62 -2.30
N ALA A 258 30.16 21.57 -1.72
CA ALA A 258 31.43 20.97 -2.10
C ALA A 258 31.40 20.40 -3.52
N TYR A 259 30.31 19.70 -3.89
CA TYR A 259 30.13 19.18 -5.25
C TYR A 259 29.90 20.28 -6.28
N ARG A 260 29.10 21.29 -5.95
CA ARG A 260 28.94 22.49 -6.80
C ARG A 260 30.26 23.24 -6.95
N ARG A 261 30.96 23.49 -5.85
CA ARG A 261 32.30 24.08 -5.87
C ARG A 261 33.29 23.26 -6.70
N ARG A 262 33.22 21.93 -6.65
CA ARG A 262 34.08 21.07 -7.46
C ARG A 262 33.78 21.17 -8.95
N LEU A 263 32.51 21.27 -9.36
CA LEU A 263 32.13 21.53 -10.76
C LEU A 263 32.59 22.92 -11.21
N ASP A 264 32.41 23.94 -10.37
CA ASP A 264 32.86 25.32 -10.65
C ASP A 264 34.38 25.36 -10.73
N THR A 265 35.09 24.62 -9.87
CA THR A 265 36.55 24.49 -9.90
C THR A 265 37.03 23.82 -11.17
N LEU A 266 36.38 22.71 -11.60
CA LEU A 266 36.73 22.02 -12.84
C LEU A 266 36.47 22.89 -14.09
N ALA A 267 35.40 23.70 -14.06
CA ALA A 267 35.12 24.66 -15.12
C ALA A 267 36.20 25.77 -15.15
N ALA A 268 36.54 26.31 -13.99
CA ALA A 268 37.60 27.35 -13.87
C ALA A 268 39.00 26.81 -14.24
N GLU A 269 39.30 25.55 -13.87
CA GLU A 269 40.53 24.85 -14.26
C GLU A 269 40.60 24.66 -15.79
N ALA A 270 39.46 24.30 -16.43
CA ALA A 270 39.36 24.16 -17.88
C ALA A 270 39.60 25.50 -18.61
N ASP A 271 38.95 26.59 -18.10
CA ASP A 271 39.15 27.94 -18.64
C ASP A 271 40.58 28.46 -18.41
N ALA A 272 41.23 28.09 -17.31
CA ALA A 272 42.61 28.44 -17.02
C ALA A 272 43.57 27.68 -17.94
N ALA A 273 43.34 26.40 -18.17
CA ALA A 273 44.13 25.57 -19.10
C ALA A 273 44.02 26.08 -20.55
N ASP A 274 42.81 26.50 -20.94
CA ASP A 274 42.57 27.08 -22.28
C ASP A 274 43.31 28.42 -22.45
N ARG A 275 43.29 29.29 -21.44
CA ARG A 275 44.03 30.55 -21.41
C ARG A 275 45.55 30.35 -21.37
N ALA A 276 46.03 29.28 -20.76
CA ALA A 276 47.44 28.91 -20.73
C ALA A 276 47.92 28.24 -22.04
N GLY A 277 47.04 27.99 -23.00
CA GLY A 277 47.35 27.33 -24.26
C GLY A 277 47.52 25.82 -24.16
N ASP A 278 47.24 25.20 -23.00
CA ASP A 278 47.27 23.75 -22.80
C ASP A 278 45.97 23.10 -23.27
N ARG A 279 45.86 23.00 -24.58
CA ARG A 279 44.66 22.43 -25.24
C ARG A 279 44.36 20.99 -24.83
N THR A 280 45.37 20.22 -24.42
CA THR A 280 45.19 18.83 -24.03
C THR A 280 44.54 18.73 -22.64
N ALA A 281 45.02 19.51 -21.68
CA ALA A 281 44.42 19.59 -20.35
C ALA A 281 43.02 20.19 -20.40
N ALA A 282 42.80 21.28 -21.15
CA ALA A 282 41.48 21.89 -21.34
C ALA A 282 40.47 20.92 -21.98
N ALA A 283 40.86 20.20 -23.03
CA ALA A 283 40.02 19.21 -23.68
C ALA A 283 39.65 18.01 -22.74
N GLY A 284 40.61 17.57 -21.92
CA GLY A 284 40.39 16.50 -20.94
C GLY A 284 39.42 16.90 -19.82
N LEU A 285 39.52 18.13 -19.31
CA LEU A 285 38.64 18.69 -18.29
C LEU A 285 37.22 18.96 -18.82
N ALA A 286 37.12 19.53 -20.02
CA ALA A 286 35.86 19.72 -20.72
C ALA A 286 35.17 18.39 -21.09
N GLY A 287 35.95 17.36 -21.43
CA GLY A 287 35.46 15.99 -21.67
C GLY A 287 34.85 15.38 -20.41
N ARG A 288 35.53 15.47 -19.26
CA ARG A 288 35.01 14.97 -17.97
C ARG A 288 33.73 15.67 -17.53
N ASN A 289 33.68 17.00 -17.70
CA ASN A 289 32.49 17.78 -17.37
C ASN A 289 31.29 17.43 -18.27
N ARG A 290 31.52 17.15 -19.55
CA ARG A 290 30.51 16.71 -20.52
C ARG A 290 29.99 15.32 -20.19
N LEU A 291 30.86 14.38 -19.81
CA LEU A 291 30.46 13.01 -19.40
C LEU A 291 29.61 13.03 -18.12
N ALA A 292 30.03 13.79 -17.10
CA ALA A 292 29.26 13.94 -15.87
C ALA A 292 27.88 14.57 -16.12
N SER A 293 27.79 15.55 -17.02
CA SER A 293 26.53 16.18 -17.41
C SER A 293 25.61 15.19 -18.15
N LEU A 294 26.15 14.34 -19.03
CA LEU A 294 25.39 13.29 -19.72
C LEU A 294 24.90 12.19 -18.78
N GLU A 295 25.69 11.81 -17.81
CA GLU A 295 25.28 10.83 -16.78
C GLU A 295 24.15 11.38 -15.90
N ASN A 296 24.25 12.62 -15.46
CA ASN A 296 23.21 13.30 -14.71
C ASN A 296 21.89 13.39 -15.51
N GLU A 297 21.98 13.74 -16.80
CA GLU A 297 20.80 13.83 -17.65
C GLU A 297 20.15 12.47 -17.89
N ARG A 298 20.96 11.42 -18.12
CA ARG A 298 20.46 10.03 -18.23
C ARG A 298 19.79 9.57 -16.93
N ALA A 299 20.40 9.86 -15.77
CA ALA A 299 19.83 9.55 -14.47
C ALA A 299 18.49 10.29 -14.27
N ARG A 300 18.44 11.60 -14.56
CA ARG A 300 17.22 12.40 -14.47
C ARG A 300 16.07 11.82 -15.27
N VAL A 301 16.30 11.50 -16.55
CA VAL A 301 15.28 10.95 -17.44
C VAL A 301 14.81 9.57 -16.95
N ASN A 302 15.75 8.70 -16.59
CA ASN A 302 15.44 7.35 -16.14
C ASN A 302 14.66 7.36 -14.81
N VAL A 303 15.11 8.12 -13.81
CA VAL A 303 14.46 8.22 -12.49
C VAL A 303 13.05 8.80 -12.63
N THR A 304 12.90 9.90 -13.41
CA THR A 304 11.59 10.51 -13.66
C THR A 304 10.60 9.51 -14.27
N ARG A 305 11.02 8.79 -15.31
CA ARG A 305 10.18 7.77 -15.98
C ARG A 305 9.81 6.64 -15.01
N THR A 306 10.78 6.16 -14.23
CA THR A 306 10.61 5.03 -13.32
C THR A 306 9.71 5.39 -12.14
N LEU A 307 9.82 6.59 -11.57
CA LEU A 307 8.93 7.11 -10.52
C LEU A 307 7.49 7.25 -11.03
N ARG A 308 7.31 7.86 -12.21
CA ARG A 308 5.98 7.99 -12.81
C ARG A 308 5.34 6.62 -13.06
N ALA A 309 6.08 5.68 -13.63
CA ALA A 309 5.58 4.32 -13.86
C ALA A 309 5.20 3.61 -12.54
N ALA A 310 5.94 3.82 -11.46
CA ALA A 310 5.58 3.26 -10.16
C ALA A 310 4.27 3.86 -9.62
N ILE A 311 4.09 5.16 -9.72
CA ILE A 311 2.85 5.85 -9.30
C ILE A 311 1.65 5.37 -10.15
N GLU A 312 1.82 5.20 -11.46
CA GLU A 312 0.75 4.67 -12.32
C GLU A 312 0.38 3.22 -11.99
N ARG A 313 1.31 2.41 -11.52
CA ARG A 313 1.02 1.04 -11.03
C ARG A 313 0.25 1.03 -9.71
N ILE A 314 0.34 2.07 -8.90
CA ILE A 314 -0.43 2.24 -7.67
C ILE A 314 -1.89 2.58 -7.98
N ALA A 315 -2.15 3.39 -9.01
CA ALA A 315 -3.44 3.98 -9.32
C ALA A 315 -4.62 3.00 -9.42
N PRO A 316 -4.50 1.79 -10.00
CA PRO A 316 -5.64 0.86 -10.10
C PRO A 316 -6.16 0.37 -8.76
N ALA A 317 -5.30 0.23 -7.75
CA ALA A 317 -5.65 -0.32 -6.44
C ALA A 317 -5.75 0.77 -5.35
N ALA A 318 -5.05 1.89 -5.51
CA ALA A 318 -5.04 3.00 -4.56
C ALA A 318 -5.03 4.35 -5.32
N PRO A 319 -6.16 4.72 -5.95
CA PRO A 319 -6.24 5.93 -6.79
C PRO A 319 -5.99 7.22 -6.01
N GLY A 320 -6.45 7.35 -4.76
CA GLY A 320 -6.21 8.50 -3.91
C GLY A 320 -4.73 8.65 -3.54
N ALA A 321 -4.08 7.54 -3.18
CA ALA A 321 -2.64 7.52 -2.92
C ALA A 321 -1.84 7.91 -4.18
N ALA A 322 -2.20 7.39 -5.34
CA ALA A 322 -1.56 7.74 -6.60
C ALA A 322 -1.75 9.21 -6.96
N ALA A 323 -2.95 9.76 -6.77
CA ALA A 323 -3.23 11.18 -6.99
C ALA A 323 -2.38 12.07 -6.07
N HIS A 324 -2.31 11.73 -4.78
CA HIS A 324 -1.46 12.43 -3.82
C HIS A 324 0.02 12.37 -4.23
N LEU A 325 0.54 11.20 -4.57
CA LEU A 325 1.94 11.04 -4.98
C LEU A 325 2.27 11.82 -6.25
N ARG A 326 1.34 11.88 -7.24
CA ARG A 326 1.51 12.73 -8.44
C ARG A 326 1.61 14.22 -8.09
N ALA A 327 0.81 14.68 -7.13
CA ALA A 327 0.83 16.07 -6.69
C ALA A 327 2.04 16.42 -5.84
N SER A 328 2.58 15.44 -5.10
CA SER A 328 3.59 15.62 -4.06
C SER A 328 5.01 15.29 -4.49
N VAL A 329 5.21 14.44 -5.51
CA VAL A 329 6.54 14.04 -6.00
C VAL A 329 6.99 14.94 -7.13
N ARG A 330 8.02 15.73 -6.88
CA ARG A 330 8.69 16.54 -7.89
C ARG A 330 9.90 15.79 -8.42
N THR A 331 10.08 15.81 -9.74
CA THR A 331 11.17 15.13 -10.43
C THR A 331 11.99 16.13 -11.26
N GLY A 332 13.30 15.95 -11.29
CA GLY A 332 14.25 16.84 -11.99
C GLY A 332 15.66 16.30 -11.85
N THR A 333 16.66 17.18 -11.88
CA THR A 333 18.05 16.87 -11.51
C THR A 333 18.16 16.41 -10.06
N ALA A 334 17.27 16.93 -9.21
CA ALA A 334 16.95 16.41 -7.90
C ALA A 334 15.44 16.06 -7.86
N CYS A 335 15.12 15.04 -7.08
CA CYS A 335 13.75 14.61 -6.81
C CYS A 335 13.40 14.91 -5.35
N ARG A 336 12.14 15.27 -5.09
CA ARG A 336 11.66 15.66 -3.76
C ARG A 336 10.23 15.17 -3.57
N TYR A 337 9.92 14.71 -2.38
CA TYR A 337 8.56 14.53 -1.92
C TYR A 337 8.18 15.72 -1.02
N GLU A 338 7.13 16.43 -1.40
CA GLU A 338 6.58 17.56 -0.66
C GLU A 338 5.09 17.31 -0.50
N PRO A 339 4.61 16.97 0.74
CA PRO A 339 3.22 16.60 0.96
C PRO A 339 2.26 17.68 0.48
N ALA A 340 1.37 17.33 -0.44
CA ALA A 340 0.27 18.19 -0.85
C ALA A 340 -0.77 18.31 0.27
N PRO A 341 -1.57 19.38 0.35
CA PRO A 341 -2.66 19.53 1.31
C PRO A 341 -3.59 18.31 1.30
N GLY A 342 -3.98 17.83 2.49
CA GLY A 342 -4.81 16.62 2.64
C GLY A 342 -4.04 15.30 2.57
N GLY A 343 -2.73 15.33 2.44
CA GLY A 343 -1.88 14.15 2.50
C GLY A 343 -1.59 13.66 3.92
N PRO A 344 -0.82 12.57 4.06
CA PRO A 344 -0.49 11.99 5.34
C PRO A 344 0.40 12.93 6.16
N SER A 345 0.21 12.91 7.48
CA SER A 345 1.12 13.58 8.41
C SER A 345 2.49 12.90 8.46
N ARG A 346 2.52 11.59 8.18
CA ARG A 346 3.73 10.77 8.17
C ARG A 346 3.60 9.55 7.26
N TRP A 347 4.72 9.15 6.68
CA TRP A 347 4.89 7.86 6.00
C TRP A 347 5.69 6.89 6.87
N HIS A 348 5.23 5.65 6.94
CA HIS A 348 6.03 4.51 7.41
C HIS A 348 6.63 3.79 6.19
N VAL A 349 7.97 3.73 6.09
CA VAL A 349 8.68 3.22 4.91
C VAL A 349 9.85 2.29 5.27
#